data_391f8407bcb3995198f1461dbe1074e5
#
_entry.id   391f8407bcb3995198f1461dbe1074e5
#
_cell.length_a   1.000
_cell.length_b   1.000
_cell.length_c   1.000
_cell.angle_alpha   90.00
_cell.angle_beta   90.00
_cell.angle_gamma   90.00
#
_symmetry.space_group_name_H-M   'P 1'
#
loop_
_entity.id
_entity.type
_entity.pdbx_description
1 polymer ?
#
loop_
_entity_poly.entity_id
_entity_poly.type
_entity_poly.pdbx_seq_one_letter_code
_entity_poly.pdbx_strand_id
1 'polypeptide(L)'
;MRIEPYDSKHFENCIEIIQSNTPKYIDPSEHSDYKDYLLRNDKTYFVLFNDFNLVACGGYGLNKSGAKVVLSWGLVHSQHHNKGYGSELLKYRLNHIKNNYPDTEIHLDTSQHTYRFFERFGFNVKQISKNGYGEGLDKYDMILK
;
A
#
# COMPACT_ATOMS: atom_id res chain seq x y z
N MET A 1 9.22 10.07 -14.00
CA MET A 1 8.60 9.13 -13.03
C MET A 1 8.63 7.73 -13.60
N ARG A 2 9.04 6.77 -12.80
CA ARG A 2 9.22 5.41 -13.27
C ARG A 2 8.79 4.43 -12.18
N ILE A 3 8.04 3.38 -12.54
CA ILE A 3 7.62 2.32 -11.62
C ILE A 3 8.25 1.03 -12.09
N GLU A 4 8.86 0.29 -11.16
CA GLU A 4 9.50 -1.00 -11.48
C GLU A 4 9.25 -1.99 -10.36
N PRO A 5 9.42 -3.31 -10.64
CA PRO A 5 9.29 -4.32 -9.59
C PRO A 5 10.29 -4.11 -8.47
N TYR A 6 9.85 -4.43 -7.24
CA TYR A 6 10.72 -4.39 -6.08
C TYR A 6 11.86 -5.41 -6.22
N ASP A 7 13.03 -4.99 -5.77
CA ASP A 7 14.23 -5.82 -5.72
C ASP A 7 14.89 -5.60 -4.36
N SER A 8 15.68 -6.58 -3.90
CA SER A 8 16.34 -6.50 -2.59
C SER A 8 17.22 -5.25 -2.41
N LYS A 9 17.73 -4.69 -3.51
CA LYS A 9 18.49 -3.43 -3.45
C LYS A 9 17.63 -2.23 -3.01
N HIS A 10 16.31 -2.36 -3.06
CA HIS A 10 15.37 -1.32 -2.63
C HIS A 10 14.98 -1.42 -1.16
N PHE A 11 15.47 -2.43 -0.44
CA PHE A 11 15.05 -2.72 0.93
C PHE A 11 15.20 -1.52 1.86
N GLU A 12 16.40 -0.93 1.91
CA GLU A 12 16.67 0.19 2.82
C GLU A 12 15.81 1.41 2.52
N ASN A 13 15.57 1.69 1.23
CA ASN A 13 14.71 2.80 0.83
C ASN A 13 13.26 2.59 1.29
N CYS A 14 12.75 1.37 1.18
CA CYS A 14 11.39 1.06 1.62
C CYS A 14 11.27 1.15 3.15
N ILE A 15 12.30 0.72 3.90
CA ILE A 15 12.32 0.88 5.35
C ILE A 15 12.31 2.36 5.74
N GLU A 16 13.07 3.19 5.04
CA GLU A 16 13.06 4.64 5.27
C GLU A 16 11.67 5.23 5.05
N ILE A 17 10.96 4.75 4.03
CA ILE A 17 9.60 5.22 3.74
C ILE A 17 8.64 4.91 4.88
N ILE A 18 8.62 3.67 5.39
CA ILE A 18 7.72 3.35 6.49
C ILE A 18 8.11 4.12 7.75
N GLN A 19 9.39 4.28 8.03
CA GLN A 19 9.85 5.06 9.17
C GLN A 19 9.40 6.52 9.07
N SER A 20 9.41 7.10 7.86
CA SER A 20 9.00 8.49 7.64
C SER A 20 7.53 8.73 7.94
N ASN A 21 6.71 7.68 7.94
CA ASN A 21 5.27 7.75 8.20
C ASN A 21 4.90 7.35 9.62
N THR A 22 5.87 7.05 10.45
CA THR A 22 5.66 6.57 11.83
C THR A 22 5.94 7.69 12.81
N PRO A 23 5.14 7.91 13.83
CA PRO A 23 3.94 7.15 14.22
C PRO A 23 2.62 7.71 13.68
N LYS A 24 2.65 8.82 12.95
CA LYS A 24 1.42 9.54 12.58
C LYS A 24 0.48 8.71 11.71
N TYR A 25 1.03 8.03 10.70
CA TYR A 25 0.22 7.26 9.74
C TYR A 25 0.36 5.76 9.93
N ILE A 26 1.47 5.31 10.48
CA ILE A 26 1.80 3.90 10.67
C ILE A 26 2.17 3.68 12.13
N ASP A 27 1.59 2.64 12.75
CA ASP A 27 1.96 2.28 14.11
C ASP A 27 3.34 1.60 14.12
N PRO A 28 4.21 1.92 15.11
CA PRO A 28 5.53 1.29 15.16
C PRO A 28 5.50 -0.24 15.22
N SER A 29 4.42 -0.84 15.74
CA SER A 29 4.27 -2.29 15.81
C SER A 29 4.21 -2.97 14.45
N GLU A 30 3.95 -2.23 13.37
CA GLU A 30 3.86 -2.79 12.02
C GLU A 30 5.22 -2.94 11.34
N HIS A 31 6.29 -2.37 11.91
CA HIS A 31 7.60 -2.38 11.25
C HIS A 31 8.18 -3.79 11.06
N SER A 32 8.03 -4.66 12.05
CA SER A 32 8.56 -6.03 11.93
C SER A 32 7.81 -6.82 10.86
N ASP A 33 6.49 -6.65 10.77
CA ASP A 33 5.68 -7.31 9.74
C ASP A 33 6.08 -6.83 8.35
N TYR A 34 6.35 -5.54 8.20
CA TYR A 34 6.80 -4.99 6.91
C TYR A 34 8.16 -5.54 6.49
N LYS A 35 9.10 -5.62 7.43
CA LYS A 35 10.41 -6.22 7.15
C LYS A 35 10.27 -7.66 6.70
N ASP A 36 9.46 -8.46 7.41
CA ASP A 36 9.21 -9.85 7.04
C ASP A 36 8.59 -9.94 5.65
N TYR A 37 7.63 -9.07 5.35
CA TYR A 37 7.03 -9.00 4.01
C TYR A 37 8.07 -8.72 2.92
N LEU A 38 8.96 -7.75 3.14
CA LEU A 38 9.96 -7.39 2.14
C LEU A 38 10.96 -8.52 1.88
N LEU A 39 11.19 -9.39 2.86
CA LEU A 39 12.11 -10.52 2.73
C LEU A 39 11.49 -11.73 2.04
N ARG A 40 10.17 -11.73 1.81
CA ARG A 40 9.50 -12.82 1.10
C ARG A 40 9.84 -12.79 -0.38
N ASN A 41 9.93 -13.98 -1.00
CA ASN A 41 10.23 -14.11 -2.43
C ASN A 41 8.98 -14.16 -3.31
N ASP A 42 7.82 -14.41 -2.72
CA ASP A 42 6.57 -14.68 -3.43
C ASP A 42 5.59 -13.50 -3.42
N LYS A 43 6.10 -12.29 -3.62
CA LYS A 43 5.26 -11.10 -3.57
C LYS A 43 5.24 -10.35 -4.89
N THR A 44 4.15 -9.63 -5.13
CA THR A 44 4.02 -8.64 -6.19
C THR A 44 4.09 -7.27 -5.55
N TYR A 45 5.22 -6.60 -5.69
CA TYR A 45 5.50 -5.33 -5.05
C TYR A 45 6.25 -4.42 -6.01
N PHE A 46 5.92 -3.14 -5.98
CA PHE A 46 6.47 -2.15 -6.91
C PHE A 46 7.07 -0.98 -6.16
N VAL A 47 8.04 -0.34 -6.79
CA VAL A 47 8.66 0.89 -6.30
C VAL A 47 8.50 1.97 -7.36
N LEU A 48 8.28 3.20 -6.89
CA LEU A 48 8.12 4.37 -7.77
C LEU A 48 9.27 5.34 -7.53
N PHE A 49 9.94 5.70 -8.60
CA PHE A 49 11.02 6.69 -8.60
C PHE A 49 10.57 8.00 -9.22
N ASN A 50 10.95 9.10 -8.59
CA ASN A 50 10.96 10.41 -9.21
C ASN A 50 12.41 10.79 -9.43
N ASP A 51 12.84 10.79 -10.69
CA ASP A 51 14.25 10.86 -11.06
C ASP A 51 15.03 9.70 -10.38
N PHE A 52 15.98 9.99 -9.51
CA PHE A 52 16.77 8.98 -8.83
C PHE A 52 16.25 8.64 -7.43
N ASN A 53 15.19 9.29 -6.97
CA ASN A 53 14.66 9.12 -5.62
C ASN A 53 13.51 8.11 -5.61
N LEU A 54 13.63 7.07 -4.81
CA LEU A 54 12.54 6.14 -4.54
C LEU A 54 11.59 6.83 -3.54
N VAL A 55 10.40 7.20 -3.99
CA VAL A 55 9.47 8.01 -3.20
C VAL A 55 8.23 7.26 -2.73
N ALA A 56 7.92 6.12 -3.35
CA ALA A 56 6.72 5.35 -2.99
C ALA A 56 6.92 3.88 -3.29
N CYS A 57 6.13 3.05 -2.62
CA CYS A 57 6.12 1.61 -2.85
C CYS A 57 4.73 1.06 -2.53
N GLY A 58 4.40 -0.09 -3.11
CA GLY A 58 3.10 -0.72 -2.90
C GLY A 58 2.90 -1.89 -3.83
N GLY A 59 2.09 -2.84 -3.39
CA GLY A 59 1.84 -4.03 -4.17
C GLY A 59 0.46 -4.61 -3.93
N TYR A 60 0.31 -5.89 -4.24
CA TYR A 60 -0.93 -6.62 -4.00
C TYR A 60 -0.64 -8.11 -3.97
N GLY A 61 -1.61 -8.86 -3.49
CA GLY A 61 -1.54 -10.32 -3.50
C GLY A 61 -2.94 -10.89 -3.52
N LEU A 62 -3.03 -12.21 -3.73
CA LEU A 62 -4.29 -12.93 -3.61
C LEU A 62 -4.49 -13.33 -2.15
N ASN A 63 -5.76 -13.34 -1.69
CA ASN A 63 -6.06 -13.91 -0.40
C ASN A 63 -5.90 -15.45 -0.45
N LYS A 64 -6.02 -16.13 0.69
CA LYS A 64 -5.77 -17.58 0.78
C LYS A 64 -6.64 -18.40 -0.17
N SER A 65 -7.90 -18.00 -0.40
CA SER A 65 -8.80 -18.71 -1.31
C SER A 65 -8.52 -18.40 -2.78
N GLY A 66 -7.73 -17.38 -3.09
CA GLY A 66 -7.50 -16.90 -4.45
C GLY A 66 -8.67 -16.14 -5.07
N ALA A 67 -9.73 -15.87 -4.29
CA ALA A 67 -10.95 -15.23 -4.80
C ALA A 67 -10.90 -13.71 -4.77
N LYS A 68 -9.96 -13.13 -4.01
CA LYS A 68 -9.88 -11.68 -3.81
C LYS A 68 -8.44 -11.23 -3.96
N VAL A 69 -8.27 -10.03 -4.54
CA VAL A 69 -6.99 -9.34 -4.56
C VAL A 69 -6.97 -8.38 -3.37
N VAL A 70 -5.86 -8.33 -2.66
CA VAL A 70 -5.66 -7.43 -1.53
C VAL A 70 -4.48 -6.52 -1.83
N LEU A 71 -4.72 -5.20 -1.84
CA LEU A 71 -3.64 -4.22 -1.94
C LEU A 71 -2.82 -4.26 -0.65
N SER A 72 -1.50 -4.22 -0.78
CA SER A 72 -0.59 -4.38 0.35
C SER A 72 0.46 -3.29 0.40
N TRP A 73 0.69 -2.80 1.60
CA TRP A 73 1.81 -1.94 1.97
C TRP A 73 2.05 -0.77 1.00
N GLY A 74 0.96 -0.06 0.65
CA GLY A 74 1.07 1.16 -0.14
C GLY A 74 1.56 2.31 0.72
N LEU A 75 2.74 2.86 0.40
CA LEU A 75 3.41 3.87 1.20
C LEU A 75 4.00 4.94 0.30
N VAL A 76 3.90 6.20 0.72
CA VAL A 76 4.59 7.33 0.09
C VAL A 76 5.44 8.00 1.16
N HIS A 77 6.71 8.28 0.86
CA HIS A 77 7.59 8.96 1.80
C HIS A 77 6.93 10.26 2.29
N SER A 78 6.98 10.52 3.60
CA SER A 78 6.26 11.63 4.21
C SER A 78 6.59 12.99 3.59
N GLN A 79 7.83 13.19 3.15
CA GLN A 79 8.25 14.43 2.50
C GLN A 79 7.71 14.58 1.07
N HIS A 80 7.12 13.53 0.53
CA HIS A 80 6.59 13.51 -0.83
C HIS A 80 5.07 13.32 -0.88
N HIS A 81 4.38 13.47 0.25
CA HIS A 81 2.92 13.47 0.30
C HIS A 81 2.34 14.63 -0.52
N ASN A 82 1.11 14.45 -1.02
CA ASN A 82 0.35 15.46 -1.76
C ASN A 82 1.01 15.91 -3.08
N LYS A 83 1.84 15.06 -3.68
CA LYS A 83 2.49 15.33 -4.98
C LYS A 83 1.99 14.40 -6.09
N GLY A 84 0.98 13.59 -5.82
CA GLY A 84 0.38 12.71 -6.81
C GLY A 84 1.03 11.34 -6.95
N TYR A 85 2.07 11.03 -6.20
CA TYR A 85 2.77 9.74 -6.33
C TYR A 85 1.90 8.57 -5.90
N GLY A 86 1.13 8.75 -4.83
CA GLY A 86 0.19 7.72 -4.38
C GLY A 86 -0.85 7.40 -5.44
N SER A 87 -1.38 8.42 -6.11
CA SER A 87 -2.34 8.23 -7.19
C SER A 87 -1.74 7.48 -8.38
N GLU A 88 -0.54 7.85 -8.78
CA GLU A 88 0.13 7.18 -9.91
C GLU A 88 0.41 5.72 -9.60
N LEU A 89 0.90 5.44 -8.40
CA LEU A 89 1.18 4.06 -7.99
C LEU A 89 -0.10 3.24 -7.87
N LEU A 90 -1.17 3.83 -7.35
CA LEU A 90 -2.45 3.12 -7.24
C LEU A 90 -3.02 2.80 -8.62
N LYS A 91 -3.01 3.76 -9.53
CA LYS A 91 -3.45 3.52 -10.92
C LYS A 91 -2.66 2.39 -11.58
N TYR A 92 -1.36 2.37 -11.38
CA TYR A 92 -0.49 1.30 -11.90
C TYR A 92 -0.90 -0.05 -11.34
N ARG A 93 -1.07 -0.14 -10.01
CA ARG A 93 -1.48 -1.40 -9.37
C ARG A 93 -2.84 -1.88 -9.85
N LEU A 94 -3.82 -0.96 -9.92
CA LEU A 94 -5.18 -1.32 -10.38
C LEU A 94 -5.17 -1.82 -11.83
N ASN A 95 -4.38 -1.18 -12.69
CA ASN A 95 -4.24 -1.62 -14.08
C ASN A 95 -3.57 -2.99 -14.17
N HIS A 96 -2.54 -3.22 -13.37
CA HIS A 96 -1.85 -4.50 -13.32
C HIS A 96 -2.80 -5.62 -12.85
N ILE A 97 -3.61 -5.33 -11.83
CA ILE A 97 -4.61 -6.28 -11.33
C ILE A 97 -5.65 -6.58 -12.42
N LYS A 98 -6.15 -5.55 -13.09
CA LYS A 98 -7.14 -5.73 -14.15
C LYS A 98 -6.63 -6.63 -15.28
N ASN A 99 -5.36 -6.51 -15.63
CA ASN A 99 -4.75 -7.29 -16.70
C ASN A 99 -4.49 -8.74 -16.29
N ASN A 100 -4.23 -9.00 -15.02
CA ASN A 100 -3.85 -10.33 -14.53
C ASN A 100 -4.97 -11.06 -13.80
N TYR A 101 -5.91 -10.32 -13.20
CA TYR A 101 -6.99 -10.88 -12.40
C TYR A 101 -8.30 -10.13 -12.70
N PRO A 102 -8.78 -10.19 -13.96
CA PRO A 102 -10.03 -9.48 -14.32
C PRO A 102 -11.21 -10.01 -13.51
N ASP A 103 -12.16 -9.12 -13.24
CA ASP A 103 -13.42 -9.44 -12.53
C ASP A 103 -13.23 -9.90 -11.09
N THR A 104 -12.09 -9.59 -10.47
CA THR A 104 -11.81 -9.93 -9.08
C THR A 104 -12.10 -8.72 -8.18
N GLU A 105 -12.71 -8.97 -7.02
CA GLU A 105 -12.86 -7.91 -6.01
C GLU A 105 -11.48 -7.51 -5.50
N ILE A 106 -11.30 -6.21 -5.27
CA ILE A 106 -10.06 -5.67 -4.74
C ILE A 106 -10.34 -5.12 -3.34
N HIS A 107 -9.58 -5.61 -2.38
CA HIS A 107 -9.70 -5.24 -0.97
C HIS A 107 -8.46 -4.50 -0.51
N LEU A 108 -8.63 -3.65 0.49
CA LEU A 108 -7.51 -3.03 1.20
C LEU A 108 -7.95 -2.68 2.61
N ASP A 109 -6.99 -2.42 3.47
CA ASP A 109 -7.24 -1.72 4.73
C ASP A 109 -6.34 -0.50 4.82
N THR A 110 -6.83 0.53 5.52
CA THR A 110 -6.13 1.80 5.65
C THR A 110 -6.64 2.53 6.90
N SER A 111 -6.01 3.65 7.25
CA SER A 111 -6.39 4.41 8.43
C SER A 111 -7.37 5.54 8.11
N GLN A 112 -7.87 6.21 9.17
CA GLN A 112 -8.71 7.39 9.05
C GLN A 112 -8.03 8.53 8.29
N HIS A 113 -6.70 8.52 8.18
CA HIS A 113 -5.95 9.57 7.49
C HIS A 113 -5.99 9.43 5.96
N THR A 114 -6.26 8.24 5.45
CA THR A 114 -6.08 7.95 4.02
C THR A 114 -7.29 7.32 3.33
N TYR A 115 -8.34 6.92 4.08
CA TYR A 115 -9.48 6.23 3.45
C TYR A 115 -10.17 7.06 2.37
N ARG A 116 -10.22 8.38 2.53
CA ARG A 116 -10.86 9.27 1.54
C ARG A 116 -10.10 9.31 0.21
N PHE A 117 -8.79 9.14 0.26
CA PHE A 117 -7.99 8.99 -0.95
C PHE A 117 -8.49 7.80 -1.77
N PHE A 118 -8.72 6.66 -1.12
CA PHE A 118 -9.20 5.46 -1.81
C PHE A 118 -10.66 5.59 -2.24
N GLU A 119 -11.49 6.31 -1.51
CA GLU A 119 -12.86 6.58 -1.93
C GLU A 119 -12.92 7.27 -3.30
N ARG A 120 -11.96 8.15 -3.57
CA ARG A 120 -11.90 8.82 -4.88
C ARG A 120 -11.64 7.87 -6.05
N PHE A 121 -11.12 6.68 -5.77
CA PHE A 121 -10.89 5.65 -6.77
C PHE A 121 -12.01 4.61 -6.83
N GLY A 122 -13.09 4.84 -6.10
CA GLY A 122 -14.26 3.97 -6.12
C GLY A 122 -14.32 2.93 -5.02
N PHE A 123 -13.37 2.93 -4.10
CA PHE A 123 -13.42 2.04 -2.93
C PHE A 123 -14.47 2.50 -1.95
N ASN A 124 -15.17 1.55 -1.34
CA ASN A 124 -16.18 1.81 -0.32
C ASN A 124 -15.74 1.23 1.02
N VAL A 125 -15.99 1.96 2.10
CA VAL A 125 -15.72 1.49 3.46
C VAL A 125 -16.71 0.37 3.78
N LYS A 126 -16.20 -0.78 4.19
CA LYS A 126 -17.01 -1.92 4.58
C LYS A 126 -17.10 -2.07 6.09
N GLN A 127 -16.01 -1.78 6.79
CA GLN A 127 -15.94 -1.91 8.24
C GLN A 127 -14.89 -0.97 8.81
N ILE A 128 -15.15 -0.44 10.00
CA ILE A 128 -14.19 0.39 10.74
C ILE A 128 -13.92 -0.29 12.07
N SER A 129 -12.64 -0.51 12.38
CA SER A 129 -12.20 -1.06 13.66
C SER A 129 -11.45 0.02 14.41
N LYS A 130 -12.04 0.57 15.46
CA LYS A 130 -11.41 1.62 16.25
C LYS A 130 -10.11 1.11 16.87
N ASN A 131 -9.04 1.88 16.69
CA ASN A 131 -7.70 1.50 17.15
C ASN A 131 -7.21 0.17 16.56
N GLY A 132 -7.72 -0.20 15.38
CA GLY A 132 -7.40 -1.50 14.76
C GLY A 132 -5.94 -1.70 14.42
N TYR A 133 -5.18 -0.62 14.20
CA TYR A 133 -3.73 -0.69 13.97
C TYR A 133 -2.93 -0.42 15.25
N GLY A 134 -3.50 0.33 16.17
CA GLY A 134 -2.84 0.76 17.39
C GLY A 134 -3.59 1.95 17.96
N GLU A 135 -3.20 2.42 19.12
CA GLU A 135 -3.87 3.53 19.77
C GLU A 135 -3.86 4.77 18.85
N GLY A 136 -5.05 5.32 18.58
CA GLY A 136 -5.21 6.50 17.75
C GLY A 136 -5.19 6.22 16.25
N LEU A 137 -5.01 4.97 15.81
CA LEU A 137 -5.04 4.58 14.41
C LEU A 137 -6.13 3.55 14.16
N ASP A 138 -7.23 4.01 13.57
CA ASP A 138 -8.36 3.15 13.23
C ASP A 138 -8.07 2.38 11.94
N LYS A 139 -8.69 1.20 11.83
CA LYS A 139 -8.56 0.36 10.63
C LYS A 139 -9.86 0.43 9.82
N TYR A 140 -9.74 0.90 8.59
CA TYR A 140 -10.83 0.97 7.62
C TYR A 140 -10.66 -0.13 6.60
N ASP A 141 -11.56 -1.12 6.60
CA ASP A 141 -11.59 -2.15 5.57
C ASP A 141 -12.41 -1.65 4.40
N MET A 142 -11.84 -1.70 3.20
CA MET A 142 -12.45 -1.14 1.99
C MET A 142 -12.48 -2.14 0.85
N ILE A 143 -13.42 -1.95 -0.06
CA ILE A 143 -13.63 -2.85 -1.19
C ILE A 143 -13.93 -2.07 -2.47
N LEU A 144 -13.36 -2.52 -3.57
CA LEU A 144 -13.67 -2.07 -4.92
C LEU A 144 -14.24 -3.27 -5.71
N LYS A 145 -15.41 -3.10 -6.22
CA LYS A 145 -16.07 -4.13 -7.03
C LYS A 145 -15.99 -3.83 -8.52
#